data_be722fbb798cce2e9b45055912cd2f66
#
_entry.id   be722fbb798cce2e9b45055912cd2f66
#
_cell.length_a   1.000
_cell.length_b   1.000
_cell.length_c   1.000
_cell.angle_alpha   90.00
_cell.angle_beta   90.00
_cell.angle_gamma   90.00
#
_symmetry.space_group_name_H-M   'P 1'
#
loop_
_entity.id
_entity.type
_entity.pdbx_description
1 polymer ?
#
loop_
_entity_poly.entity_id
_entity_poly.type
_entity_poly.pdbx_seq_one_letter_code
_entity_poly.pdbx_strand_id
1 'polypeptide(L)'
;MIAETGLALVKLVLGLGVFVALGYLGKFYDKRLAGVLLTFPILNSIGIITGDDPLAVADAVYAVVVLNGLILFFMIGFCERLTPMAGASDNTKLVAHVAVWATLWAICAPLVTTFRDNLPGFAGILALQIVLAVLAVVFFWTPPGTAANASAPRLSPSGHVRALVELWGNASSIVRMALFVLCCVLLFAVAQFGASKWVGMFSAVPLPGLFAIATLSVMNAREDLKPMRDTVLMGALAVNVFNWLFAHLFVHLPFDGAAHAVAGIVMLVGMMAIDAVLLFWLTPRISAYLDRVRT
;
A
#
# COMPACT_ATOMS: atom_id res chain seq x y z
N MET A 1 9.61 6.58 -25.62
CA MET A 1 9.16 7.90 -25.17
C MET A 1 7.63 8.02 -25.07
N ILE A 2 6.82 7.93 -26.14
CA ILE A 2 5.33 8.03 -26.04
C ILE A 2 4.73 6.90 -25.19
N ALA A 3 5.18 5.65 -25.37
CA ALA A 3 4.71 4.50 -24.59
C ALA A 3 5.07 4.63 -23.10
N GLU A 4 6.25 5.08 -22.77
CA GLU A 4 6.73 5.30 -21.40
C GLU A 4 5.95 6.40 -20.69
N THR A 5 5.67 7.51 -21.42
CA THR A 5 4.82 8.60 -20.90
C THR A 5 3.39 8.11 -20.63
N GLY A 6 2.84 7.30 -21.56
CA GLY A 6 1.52 6.69 -21.38
C GLY A 6 1.45 5.80 -20.15
N LEU A 7 2.49 4.99 -19.94
CA LEU A 7 2.59 4.08 -18.81
C LEU A 7 2.76 4.84 -17.48
N ALA A 8 3.56 5.92 -17.46
CA ALA A 8 3.68 6.79 -16.30
C ALA A 8 2.34 7.44 -15.91
N LEU A 9 1.54 7.85 -16.92
CA LEU A 9 0.20 8.39 -16.69
C LEU A 9 -0.74 7.32 -16.09
N VAL A 10 -0.72 6.10 -16.61
CA VAL A 10 -1.51 4.98 -16.07
C VAL A 10 -1.13 4.72 -14.60
N LYS A 11 0.15 4.71 -14.28
CA LYS A 11 0.64 4.59 -12.90
C LYS A 11 0.04 5.66 -11.98
N LEU A 12 0.12 6.91 -12.43
CA LEU A 12 -0.35 8.06 -11.67
C LEU A 12 -1.85 7.96 -11.40
N VAL A 13 -2.64 7.66 -12.43
CA VAL A 13 -4.09 7.56 -12.34
C VAL A 13 -4.50 6.40 -11.42
N LEU A 14 -3.89 5.23 -11.58
CA LEU A 14 -4.17 4.08 -10.72
C LEU A 14 -3.74 4.34 -9.27
N GLY A 15 -2.55 4.91 -9.05
CA GLY A 15 -2.06 5.26 -7.72
C GLY A 15 -2.97 6.28 -7.02
N LEU A 16 -3.42 7.30 -7.73
CA LEU A 16 -4.38 8.30 -7.23
C LEU A 16 -5.74 7.65 -6.93
N GLY A 17 -6.22 6.77 -7.79
CA GLY A 17 -7.46 6.02 -7.59
C GLY A 17 -7.41 5.19 -6.30
N VAL A 18 -6.32 4.47 -6.07
CA VAL A 18 -6.12 3.70 -4.82
C VAL A 18 -6.01 4.61 -3.60
N PHE A 19 -5.27 5.72 -3.69
CA PHE A 19 -5.19 6.69 -2.60
C PHE A 19 -6.57 7.21 -2.19
N VAL A 20 -7.41 7.59 -3.15
CA VAL A 20 -8.78 8.04 -2.92
C VAL A 20 -9.64 6.92 -2.32
N ALA A 21 -9.53 5.70 -2.88
CA ALA A 21 -10.27 4.54 -2.39
C ALA A 21 -9.88 4.17 -0.96
N LEU A 22 -8.59 4.19 -0.61
CA LEU A 22 -8.11 3.91 0.73
C LEU A 22 -8.61 4.92 1.76
N GLY A 23 -8.58 6.21 1.44
CA GLY A 23 -9.13 7.25 2.29
C GLY A 23 -10.63 7.08 2.52
N TYR A 24 -11.36 6.72 1.47
CA TYR A 24 -12.78 6.45 1.52
C TYR A 24 -13.11 5.21 2.36
N LEU A 25 -12.46 4.09 2.09
CA LEU A 25 -12.64 2.82 2.80
C LEU A 25 -12.27 2.95 4.28
N GLY A 26 -11.15 3.61 4.59
CA GLY A 26 -10.71 3.83 5.96
C GLY A 26 -11.65 4.70 6.78
N LYS A 27 -12.40 5.61 6.14
CA LYS A 27 -13.35 6.49 6.82
C LYS A 27 -14.76 5.89 6.93
N PHE A 28 -15.24 5.22 5.88
CA PHE A 28 -16.66 4.83 5.74
C PHE A 28 -16.92 3.32 5.74
N TYR A 29 -15.86 2.50 5.73
CA TYR A 29 -15.96 1.05 5.69
C TYR A 29 -15.10 0.38 6.77
N ASP A 30 -14.81 -0.90 6.56
CA ASP A 30 -13.97 -1.69 7.47
C ASP A 30 -12.51 -1.24 7.39
N LYS A 31 -11.99 -0.72 8.50
CA LYS A 31 -10.62 -0.24 8.63
C LYS A 31 -9.59 -1.37 8.48
N ARG A 32 -9.95 -2.60 8.83
CA ARG A 32 -9.09 -3.77 8.60
C ARG A 32 -8.90 -4.03 7.11
N LEU A 33 -9.97 -3.89 6.33
CA LEU A 33 -9.86 -3.96 4.87
C LEU A 33 -8.96 -2.85 4.31
N ALA A 34 -9.10 -1.63 4.82
CA ALA A 34 -8.22 -0.54 4.44
C ALA A 34 -6.76 -0.85 4.77
N GLY A 35 -6.49 -1.48 5.92
CA GLY A 35 -5.14 -1.92 6.31
C GLY A 35 -4.52 -2.91 5.32
N VAL A 36 -5.28 -3.89 4.85
CA VAL A 36 -4.82 -4.83 3.80
C VAL A 36 -4.52 -4.08 2.51
N LEU A 37 -5.39 -3.14 2.10
CA LEU A 37 -5.24 -2.40 0.86
C LEU A 37 -4.15 -1.31 0.89
N LEU A 38 -3.62 -0.94 2.07
CA LEU A 38 -2.50 0.01 2.19
C LEU A 38 -1.25 -0.42 1.42
N THR A 39 -1.08 -1.73 1.24
CA THR A 39 0.07 -2.32 0.55
C THR A 39 -0.24 -2.72 -0.89
N PHE A 40 -1.36 -2.29 -1.47
CA PHE A 40 -1.86 -2.75 -2.78
C PHE A 40 -0.80 -2.63 -3.90
N PRO A 41 -0.61 -3.66 -4.76
CA PRO A 41 0.62 -3.85 -5.54
C PRO A 41 0.72 -3.05 -6.85
N ILE A 42 -0.01 -1.94 -7.04
CA ILE A 42 -0.10 -1.25 -8.32
C ILE A 42 1.27 -0.77 -8.83
N LEU A 43 1.99 -0.02 -7.98
CA LEU A 43 3.27 0.55 -8.38
C LEU A 43 4.32 -0.53 -8.63
N ASN A 44 4.30 -1.59 -7.82
CA ASN A 44 5.19 -2.74 -7.94
C ASN A 44 5.02 -3.45 -9.28
N SER A 45 3.78 -3.78 -9.61
CA SER A 45 3.47 -4.54 -10.84
C SER A 45 3.80 -3.74 -12.10
N ILE A 46 3.61 -2.42 -12.05
CA ILE A 46 4.00 -1.58 -13.17
C ILE A 46 5.53 -1.46 -13.25
N GLY A 47 6.25 -1.48 -12.14
CA GLY A 47 7.71 -1.62 -12.12
C GLY A 47 8.16 -2.92 -12.81
N ILE A 48 7.46 -4.03 -12.57
CA ILE A 48 7.69 -5.32 -13.21
C ILE A 48 7.46 -5.24 -14.73
N ILE A 49 6.38 -4.57 -15.19
CA ILE A 49 6.07 -4.39 -16.62
C ILE A 49 7.14 -3.55 -17.33
N THR A 50 7.71 -2.56 -16.63
CA THR A 50 8.61 -1.56 -17.25
C THR A 50 10.09 -1.86 -17.06
N GLY A 51 10.44 -2.81 -16.21
CA GLY A 51 11.84 -3.20 -15.99
C GLY A 51 12.37 -4.05 -17.13
N ASP A 52 13.65 -3.90 -17.44
CA ASP A 52 14.34 -4.70 -18.46
C ASP A 52 14.38 -6.19 -18.08
N ASP A 53 14.39 -6.50 -16.79
CA ASP A 53 14.30 -7.85 -16.25
C ASP A 53 13.16 -7.91 -15.20
N PRO A 54 11.95 -8.34 -15.60
CA PRO A 54 10.79 -8.42 -14.74
C PRO A 54 10.98 -9.28 -13.49
N LEU A 55 11.72 -10.38 -13.58
CA LEU A 55 11.97 -11.27 -12.45
C LEU A 55 12.96 -10.65 -11.46
N ALA A 56 14.00 -9.98 -11.93
CA ALA A 56 14.94 -9.25 -11.08
C ALA A 56 14.26 -8.06 -10.37
N VAL A 57 13.34 -7.36 -11.05
CA VAL A 57 12.52 -6.31 -10.44
C VAL A 57 11.65 -6.90 -9.35
N ALA A 58 10.92 -7.98 -9.62
CA ALA A 58 10.06 -8.64 -8.65
C ALA A 58 10.86 -9.14 -7.42
N ASP A 59 12.04 -9.70 -7.66
CA ASP A 59 12.93 -10.17 -6.59
C ASP A 59 13.35 -9.02 -5.64
N ALA A 60 13.68 -7.85 -6.18
CA ALA A 60 13.97 -6.67 -5.38
C ALA A 60 12.73 -6.16 -4.62
N VAL A 61 11.54 -6.25 -5.23
CA VAL A 61 10.28 -5.85 -4.61
C VAL A 61 9.96 -6.66 -3.35
N TYR A 62 10.21 -7.96 -3.33
CA TYR A 62 9.78 -8.84 -2.22
C TYR A 62 10.33 -8.39 -0.87
N ALA A 63 11.62 -8.12 -0.79
CA ALA A 63 12.25 -7.69 0.47
C ALA A 63 11.80 -6.29 0.89
N VAL A 64 11.64 -5.36 -0.08
CA VAL A 64 11.20 -4.00 0.18
C VAL A 64 9.73 -3.96 0.61
N VAL A 65 8.88 -4.85 0.09
CA VAL A 65 7.46 -4.97 0.54
C VAL A 65 7.38 -5.42 2.00
N VAL A 66 8.25 -6.33 2.46
CA VAL A 66 8.34 -6.69 3.90
C VAL A 66 8.68 -5.45 4.73
N LEU A 67 9.72 -4.74 4.33
CA LEU A 67 10.15 -3.50 4.99
C LEU A 67 9.01 -2.48 5.03
N ASN A 68 8.32 -2.27 3.93
CA ASN A 68 7.19 -1.34 3.85
C ASN A 68 6.06 -1.74 4.79
N GLY A 69 5.71 -3.02 4.83
CA GLY A 69 4.71 -3.53 5.76
C GLY A 69 5.09 -3.25 7.21
N LEU A 70 6.35 -3.46 7.58
CA LEU A 70 6.86 -3.16 8.91
C LEU A 70 6.86 -1.65 9.21
N ILE A 71 7.35 -0.83 8.27
CA ILE A 71 7.34 0.63 8.46
C ILE A 71 5.92 1.13 8.65
N LEU A 72 4.96 0.71 7.81
CA LEU A 72 3.56 1.09 7.93
C LEU A 72 2.95 0.62 9.26
N PHE A 73 3.24 -0.62 9.67
CA PHE A 73 2.80 -1.17 10.96
C PHE A 73 3.29 -0.33 12.14
N PHE A 74 4.58 -0.01 12.16
CA PHE A 74 5.16 0.82 13.23
C PHE A 74 4.69 2.27 13.16
N MET A 75 4.51 2.82 11.96
CA MET A 75 3.98 4.18 11.81
C MET A 75 2.56 4.33 12.34
N ILE A 76 1.68 3.37 12.08
CA ILE A 76 0.33 3.40 12.64
C ILE A 76 0.42 3.36 14.18
N GLY A 77 1.27 2.48 14.74
CA GLY A 77 1.51 2.42 16.19
C GLY A 77 2.17 3.70 16.75
N PHE A 78 3.04 4.34 15.98
CA PHE A 78 3.68 5.60 16.34
C PHE A 78 2.71 6.79 16.28
N CYS A 79 1.84 6.82 15.27
CA CYS A 79 0.74 7.80 15.18
C CYS A 79 -0.15 7.75 16.44
N GLU A 80 -0.34 6.57 17.03
CA GLU A 80 -1.07 6.41 18.29
C GLU A 80 -0.37 7.09 19.48
N ARG A 81 0.96 7.23 19.46
CA ARG A 81 1.78 7.76 20.56
C ARG A 81 2.19 9.22 20.41
N LEU A 82 2.21 9.74 19.18
CA LEU A 82 2.62 11.13 18.88
C LEU A 82 1.54 12.19 19.18
N THR A 83 0.84 12.09 20.30
CA THR A 83 -0.07 13.15 20.76
C THR A 83 0.62 14.46 21.18
N PRO A 84 1.94 14.51 21.45
CA PRO A 84 2.50 15.78 21.92
C PRO A 84 2.51 16.91 20.88
N MET A 85 2.14 16.65 19.64
CA MET A 85 1.81 17.71 18.68
C MET A 85 0.39 18.27 18.88
N ALA A 86 -0.19 18.11 20.07
CA ALA A 86 -1.40 18.79 20.49
C ALA A 86 -1.20 20.30 20.32
N GLY A 87 -1.93 20.90 19.36
CA GLY A 87 -1.76 22.31 18.98
C GLY A 87 -1.04 22.56 17.64
N ALA A 88 -0.34 21.58 17.07
CA ALA A 88 0.20 21.68 15.71
C ALA A 88 -0.93 21.61 14.67
N SER A 89 -0.77 22.36 13.57
CA SER A 89 -1.72 22.29 12.46
C SER A 89 -1.72 20.90 11.83
N ASP A 90 -2.82 20.51 11.21
CA ASP A 90 -2.94 19.21 10.55
C ASP A 90 -1.91 19.03 9.44
N ASN A 91 -1.54 20.10 8.74
CA ASN A 91 -0.49 20.07 7.73
C ASN A 91 0.89 19.81 8.37
N THR A 92 1.19 20.35 9.54
CA THR A 92 2.43 20.09 10.26
C THR A 92 2.53 18.63 10.68
N LYS A 93 1.43 18.05 11.19
CA LYS A 93 1.36 16.62 11.55
C LYS A 93 1.57 15.73 10.31
N LEU A 94 0.91 16.06 9.19
CA LEU A 94 1.08 15.35 7.92
C LEU A 94 2.54 15.35 7.46
N VAL A 95 3.15 16.54 7.42
CA VAL A 95 4.55 16.69 7.00
C VAL A 95 5.49 15.91 7.92
N ALA A 96 5.27 15.94 9.22
CA ALA A 96 6.08 15.18 10.19
C ALA A 96 5.98 13.66 9.94
N HIS A 97 4.78 13.12 9.71
CA HIS A 97 4.59 11.69 9.41
C HIS A 97 5.28 11.29 8.10
N VAL A 98 5.09 12.07 7.04
CA VAL A 98 5.74 11.84 5.74
C VAL A 98 7.27 11.91 5.87
N ALA A 99 7.79 12.90 6.60
CA ALA A 99 9.24 13.06 6.81
C ALA A 99 9.85 11.89 7.56
N VAL A 100 9.23 11.43 8.66
CA VAL A 100 9.71 10.26 9.42
C VAL A 100 9.72 9.01 8.54
N TRP A 101 8.65 8.76 7.82
CA TRP A 101 8.58 7.62 6.93
C TRP A 101 9.61 7.71 5.81
N ALA A 102 9.72 8.87 5.13
CA ALA A 102 10.66 9.07 4.04
C ALA A 102 12.11 8.85 4.52
N THR A 103 12.44 9.31 5.72
CA THR A 103 13.75 9.11 6.32
C THR A 103 14.02 7.62 6.60
N LEU A 104 13.09 6.93 7.24
CA LEU A 104 13.22 5.49 7.51
C LEU A 104 13.34 4.70 6.20
N TRP A 105 12.50 5.02 5.24
CA TRP A 105 12.53 4.34 3.94
C TRP A 105 13.83 4.62 3.18
N ALA A 106 14.26 5.89 3.12
CA ALA A 106 15.49 6.30 2.42
C ALA A 106 16.76 5.64 3.00
N ILE A 107 16.76 5.29 4.28
CA ILE A 107 17.87 4.57 4.92
C ILE A 107 17.73 3.05 4.70
N CYS A 108 16.56 2.50 5.03
CA CYS A 108 16.40 1.04 5.10
C CYS A 108 16.22 0.39 3.73
N ALA A 109 15.51 1.01 2.78
CA ALA A 109 15.25 0.40 1.49
C ALA A 109 16.51 0.22 0.63
N PRO A 110 17.43 1.21 0.52
CA PRO A 110 18.71 1.02 -0.15
C PRO A 110 19.57 -0.07 0.50
N LEU A 111 19.59 -0.15 1.84
CA LEU A 111 20.31 -1.21 2.54
C LEU A 111 19.75 -2.59 2.19
N VAL A 112 18.44 -2.77 2.28
CA VAL A 112 17.78 -4.03 1.90
C VAL A 112 18.07 -4.39 0.44
N THR A 113 18.02 -3.42 -0.47
CA THR A 113 18.29 -3.63 -1.90
C THR A 113 19.77 -3.97 -2.16
N THR A 114 20.69 -3.33 -1.44
CA THR A 114 22.13 -3.59 -1.57
C THR A 114 22.49 -4.99 -1.09
N PHE A 115 21.90 -5.42 0.02
CA PHE A 115 22.15 -6.74 0.59
C PHE A 115 21.17 -7.82 0.11
N ARG A 116 20.40 -7.55 -0.96
CA ARG A 116 19.36 -8.44 -1.45
C ARG A 116 19.87 -9.85 -1.74
N ASP A 117 21.05 -9.95 -2.35
CA ASP A 117 21.67 -11.23 -2.72
C ASP A 117 22.04 -12.10 -1.49
N ASN A 118 22.16 -11.50 -0.31
CA ASN A 118 22.43 -12.17 0.96
C ASN A 118 21.13 -12.51 1.72
N LEU A 119 19.97 -12.06 1.25
CA LEU A 119 18.67 -12.34 1.87
C LEU A 119 18.13 -13.67 1.34
N PRO A 120 17.23 -14.32 2.10
CA PRO A 120 16.54 -15.51 1.63
C PRO A 120 15.82 -15.26 0.30
N GLY A 121 15.72 -16.28 -0.55
CA GLY A 121 14.88 -16.23 -1.75
C GLY A 121 13.40 -16.03 -1.39
N PHE A 122 12.53 -15.96 -2.41
CA PHE A 122 11.10 -15.69 -2.24
C PHE A 122 10.44 -16.54 -1.13
N ALA A 123 10.70 -17.84 -1.09
CA ALA A 123 10.13 -18.75 -0.09
C ALA A 123 10.54 -18.37 1.35
N GLY A 124 11.80 -17.98 1.56
CA GLY A 124 12.26 -17.54 2.89
C GLY A 124 11.69 -16.20 3.31
N ILE A 125 11.55 -15.26 2.36
CA ILE A 125 10.88 -13.97 2.59
C ILE A 125 9.40 -14.20 2.92
N LEU A 126 8.73 -15.08 2.20
CA LEU A 126 7.33 -15.43 2.46
C LEU A 126 7.16 -16.06 3.85
N ALA A 127 8.03 -16.99 4.23
CA ALA A 127 8.03 -17.58 5.56
C ALA A 127 8.22 -16.51 6.65
N LEU A 128 9.16 -15.59 6.49
CA LEU A 128 9.35 -14.46 7.40
C LEU A 128 8.09 -13.61 7.51
N GLN A 129 7.44 -13.28 6.40
CA GLN A 129 6.20 -12.49 6.41
C GLN A 129 5.05 -13.22 7.13
N ILE A 130 4.90 -14.53 6.93
CA ILE A 130 3.91 -15.33 7.65
C ILE A 130 4.16 -15.23 9.15
N VAL A 131 5.41 -15.41 9.59
CA VAL A 131 5.77 -15.27 11.01
C VAL A 131 5.44 -13.88 11.55
N LEU A 132 5.80 -12.82 10.82
CA LEU A 132 5.51 -11.44 11.22
C LEU A 132 4.01 -11.16 11.29
N ALA A 133 3.24 -11.65 10.31
CA ALA A 133 1.78 -11.50 10.30
C ALA A 133 1.13 -12.24 11.48
N VAL A 134 1.58 -13.46 11.77
CA VAL A 134 1.12 -14.25 12.95
C VAL A 134 1.46 -13.52 14.25
N LEU A 135 2.69 -13.04 14.41
CA LEU A 135 3.09 -12.28 15.59
C LEU A 135 2.26 -11.00 15.76
N ALA A 136 1.99 -10.28 14.67
CA ALA A 136 1.13 -9.10 14.71
C ALA A 136 -0.29 -9.46 15.19
N VAL A 137 -0.88 -10.53 14.68
CA VAL A 137 -2.19 -11.02 15.13
C VAL A 137 -2.14 -11.44 16.58
N VAL A 138 -1.11 -12.17 17.00
CA VAL A 138 -1.00 -12.67 18.38
C VAL A 138 -0.85 -11.54 19.39
N PHE A 139 -0.04 -10.52 19.11
CA PHE A 139 0.33 -9.52 20.10
C PHE A 139 -0.44 -8.19 19.98
N PHE A 140 -0.94 -7.87 18.79
CA PHE A 140 -1.43 -6.53 18.51
C PHE A 140 -2.88 -6.48 18.00
N TRP A 141 -3.55 -7.63 17.81
CA TRP A 141 -4.92 -7.66 17.32
C TRP A 141 -5.89 -6.87 18.23
N THR A 142 -6.60 -5.95 17.65
CA THR A 142 -7.55 -5.08 18.36
C THR A 142 -8.84 -5.83 18.68
N PRO A 143 -9.27 -5.91 19.98
CA PRO A 143 -10.49 -6.62 20.36
C PRO A 143 -11.74 -6.08 19.64
N PRO A 144 -12.75 -6.92 19.38
CA PRO A 144 -14.04 -6.48 18.87
C PRO A 144 -14.73 -5.57 19.91
N GLY A 145 -15.48 -4.57 19.41
CA GLY A 145 -16.24 -3.68 20.30
C GLY A 145 -15.53 -2.39 20.73
N THR A 146 -14.25 -2.20 20.36
CA THR A 146 -13.65 -0.86 20.44
C THR A 146 -14.31 0.05 19.41
N ALA A 147 -14.34 1.37 19.65
CA ALA A 147 -14.99 2.38 18.80
C ALA A 147 -14.63 2.26 17.30
N ALA A 148 -13.52 1.58 17.01
CA ALA A 148 -13.03 1.26 15.68
C ALA A 148 -13.96 0.36 14.84
N ASN A 149 -14.80 -0.44 15.49
CA ASN A 149 -15.75 -1.37 14.85
C ASN A 149 -17.19 -0.82 14.81
N ALA A 150 -17.40 0.43 15.18
CA ALA A 150 -18.70 1.07 15.00
C ALA A 150 -19.07 0.97 13.52
N SER A 151 -20.17 0.29 13.26
CA SER A 151 -20.66 0.03 11.89
C SER A 151 -20.70 1.35 11.13
N ALA A 152 -19.96 1.38 10.01
CA ALA A 152 -19.98 2.53 9.12
C ALA A 152 -21.44 2.86 8.76
N PRO A 153 -21.83 4.15 8.75
CA PRO A 153 -23.18 4.53 8.40
C PRO A 153 -23.52 3.97 7.01
N ARG A 154 -24.64 3.28 6.89
CA ARG A 154 -25.14 2.81 5.59
C ARG A 154 -25.53 4.04 4.77
N LEU A 155 -24.64 4.49 3.92
CA LEU A 155 -24.87 5.61 3.02
C LEU A 155 -25.69 5.13 1.81
N SER A 156 -26.61 5.97 1.36
CA SER A 156 -27.25 5.81 0.05
C SER A 156 -26.23 6.03 -1.07
N PRO A 157 -26.46 5.58 -2.31
CA PRO A 157 -25.54 5.81 -3.44
C PRO A 157 -25.15 7.29 -3.62
N SER A 158 -26.09 8.20 -3.49
CA SER A 158 -25.84 9.65 -3.52
C SER A 158 -25.06 10.13 -2.29
N GLY A 159 -25.25 9.50 -1.14
CA GLY A 159 -24.49 9.75 0.07
C GLY A 159 -23.02 9.40 -0.07
N HIS A 160 -22.69 8.32 -0.79
CA HIS A 160 -21.30 7.95 -1.07
C HIS A 160 -20.58 8.99 -1.95
N VAL A 161 -21.23 9.49 -3.01
CA VAL A 161 -20.67 10.56 -3.85
C VAL A 161 -20.44 11.82 -3.05
N ARG A 162 -21.41 12.23 -2.24
CA ARG A 162 -21.29 13.40 -1.37
C ARG A 162 -20.14 13.23 -0.36
N ALA A 163 -20.02 12.08 0.28
CA ALA A 163 -18.96 11.76 1.22
C ALA A 163 -17.57 11.80 0.55
N LEU A 164 -17.45 11.33 -0.68
CA LEU A 164 -16.22 11.45 -1.48
C LEU A 164 -15.86 12.92 -1.75
N VAL A 165 -16.83 13.71 -2.17
CA VAL A 165 -16.62 15.14 -2.44
C VAL A 165 -16.23 15.88 -1.15
N GLU A 166 -16.89 15.61 -0.02
CA GLU A 166 -16.54 16.21 1.27
C GLU A 166 -15.13 15.78 1.74
N LEU A 167 -14.75 14.52 1.52
CA LEU A 167 -13.44 14.01 1.91
C LEU A 167 -12.30 14.64 1.10
N TRP A 168 -12.50 14.81 -0.21
CA TRP A 168 -11.43 15.19 -1.15
C TRP A 168 -11.58 16.57 -1.76
N GLY A 169 -12.73 17.22 -1.61
CA GLY A 169 -13.04 18.52 -2.22
C GLY A 169 -12.52 19.73 -1.47
N ASN A 170 -11.92 19.56 -0.28
CA ASN A 170 -11.38 20.69 0.48
C ASN A 170 -9.93 21.03 0.05
N ALA A 171 -9.50 22.29 0.29
CA ALA A 171 -8.19 22.78 -0.10
C ALA A 171 -7.02 21.94 0.50
N SER A 172 -7.16 21.47 1.73
CA SER A 172 -6.16 20.62 2.38
C SER A 172 -6.00 19.27 1.66
N SER A 173 -7.09 18.66 1.21
CA SER A 173 -7.05 17.40 0.45
C SER A 173 -6.46 17.60 -0.94
N ILE A 174 -6.73 18.72 -1.60
CA ILE A 174 -6.12 19.07 -2.90
C ILE A 174 -4.60 19.21 -2.75
N VAL A 175 -4.11 19.87 -1.70
CA VAL A 175 -2.67 19.98 -1.44
C VAL A 175 -2.04 18.60 -1.20
N ARG A 176 -2.71 17.71 -0.46
CA ARG A 176 -2.23 16.33 -0.23
C ARG A 176 -2.17 15.53 -1.53
N MET A 177 -3.18 15.65 -2.39
CA MET A 177 -3.20 15.00 -3.69
C MET A 177 -2.08 15.54 -4.59
N ALA A 178 -1.86 16.84 -4.62
CA ALA A 178 -0.78 17.46 -5.37
C ALA A 178 0.61 16.98 -4.88
N LEU A 179 0.80 16.90 -3.55
CA LEU A 179 2.03 16.37 -2.96
C LEU A 179 2.22 14.88 -3.31
N PHE A 180 1.16 14.09 -3.25
CA PHE A 180 1.20 12.68 -3.67
C PHE A 180 1.63 12.55 -5.14
N VAL A 181 1.02 13.32 -6.05
CA VAL A 181 1.37 13.35 -7.48
C VAL A 181 2.83 13.74 -7.68
N LEU A 182 3.31 14.79 -6.98
CA LEU A 182 4.70 15.22 -7.05
C LEU A 182 5.66 14.12 -6.60
N CYS A 183 5.38 13.46 -5.49
CA CYS A 183 6.17 12.31 -5.01
C CYS A 183 6.19 11.17 -6.03
N CYS A 184 5.06 10.83 -6.65
CA CYS A 184 4.99 9.83 -7.71
C CYS A 184 5.88 10.21 -8.90
N VAL A 185 5.79 11.46 -9.38
CA VAL A 185 6.60 11.93 -10.51
C VAL A 185 8.09 11.87 -10.20
N LEU A 186 8.51 12.32 -9.01
CA LEU A 186 9.92 12.26 -8.59
C LEU A 186 10.44 10.82 -8.52
N LEU A 187 9.65 9.90 -7.94
CA LEU A 187 10.02 8.49 -7.87
C LEU A 187 10.13 7.85 -9.25
N PHE A 188 9.22 8.20 -10.18
CA PHE A 188 9.33 7.74 -11.56
C PHE A 188 10.57 8.27 -12.26
N ALA A 189 10.88 9.54 -12.09
CA ALA A 189 12.09 10.11 -12.66
C ALA A 189 13.34 9.37 -12.16
N VAL A 190 13.42 9.07 -10.85
CA VAL A 190 14.55 8.32 -10.28
C VAL A 190 14.57 6.86 -10.77
N ALA A 191 13.43 6.21 -10.88
CA ALA A 191 13.34 4.80 -11.34
C ALA A 191 13.78 4.61 -12.80
N GLN A 192 13.66 5.63 -13.64
CA GLN A 192 14.07 5.59 -15.05
C GLN A 192 15.59 5.43 -15.26
N PHE A 193 16.41 5.78 -14.27
CA PHE A 193 17.87 5.80 -14.40
C PHE A 193 18.55 4.62 -13.68
N GLY A 194 17.79 3.69 -13.11
CA GLY A 194 18.32 2.64 -12.25
C GLY A 194 18.39 1.26 -12.92
N ALA A 195 19.33 0.41 -12.48
CA ALA A 195 19.31 -1.02 -12.77
C ALA A 195 18.04 -1.67 -12.17
N SER A 196 17.62 -2.84 -12.72
CA SER A 196 16.34 -3.52 -12.37
C SER A 196 16.06 -3.62 -10.87
N LYS A 197 17.07 -3.89 -10.04
CA LYS A 197 16.90 -3.94 -8.58
C LYS A 197 16.50 -2.59 -7.95
N TRP A 198 16.99 -1.47 -8.51
CA TRP A 198 16.61 -0.13 -8.05
C TRP A 198 15.22 0.24 -8.55
N VAL A 199 14.86 -0.17 -9.78
CA VAL A 199 13.49 -0.04 -10.30
C VAL A 199 12.52 -0.77 -9.38
N GLY A 200 12.85 -2.00 -8.96
CA GLY A 200 12.07 -2.77 -7.99
C GLY A 200 11.92 -2.06 -6.66
N MET A 201 13.02 -1.54 -6.10
CA MET A 201 12.98 -0.79 -4.85
C MET A 201 12.05 0.44 -4.93
N PHE A 202 12.22 1.27 -5.96
CA PHE A 202 11.43 2.50 -6.11
C PHE A 202 9.97 2.22 -6.48
N SER A 203 9.69 1.16 -7.24
CA SER A 203 8.32 0.75 -7.54
C SER A 203 7.59 0.21 -6.31
N ALA A 204 8.31 -0.32 -5.32
CA ALA A 204 7.76 -0.84 -4.09
C ALA A 204 7.42 0.25 -3.05
N VAL A 205 7.69 1.54 -3.32
CA VAL A 205 7.33 2.63 -2.40
C VAL A 205 5.81 2.67 -2.17
N PRO A 206 5.32 2.51 -0.93
CA PRO A 206 3.89 2.44 -0.64
C PRO A 206 3.25 3.83 -0.54
N LEU A 207 3.48 4.70 -1.52
CA LEU A 207 2.98 6.09 -1.50
C LEU A 207 1.47 6.19 -1.23
N PRO A 208 0.59 5.42 -1.91
CA PRO A 208 -0.83 5.50 -1.64
C PRO A 208 -1.17 5.18 -0.18
N GLY A 209 -0.53 4.13 0.36
CA GLY A 209 -0.70 3.73 1.75
C GLY A 209 -0.21 4.78 2.75
N LEU A 210 0.98 5.34 2.50
CA LEU A 210 1.55 6.38 3.34
C LEU A 210 0.65 7.63 3.43
N PHE A 211 0.23 8.14 2.29
CA PHE A 211 -0.63 9.33 2.25
C PHE A 211 -2.03 9.04 2.81
N ALA A 212 -2.55 7.82 2.62
CA ALA A 212 -3.80 7.41 3.24
C ALA A 212 -3.70 7.38 4.77
N ILE A 213 -2.65 6.76 5.34
CA ILE A 213 -2.42 6.75 6.80
C ILE A 213 -2.25 8.17 7.31
N ALA A 214 -1.41 8.98 6.68
CA ALA A 214 -1.17 10.35 7.10
C ALA A 214 -2.45 11.18 7.06
N THR A 215 -3.31 10.99 6.05
CA THR A 215 -4.61 11.66 5.95
C THR A 215 -5.55 11.18 7.04
N LEU A 216 -5.68 9.89 7.25
CA LEU A 216 -6.57 9.31 8.26
C LEU A 216 -6.12 9.64 9.69
N SER A 217 -4.81 9.70 9.95
CA SER A 217 -4.27 10.08 11.26
C SER A 217 -4.59 11.52 11.65
N VAL A 218 -4.72 12.39 10.66
CA VAL A 218 -5.13 13.80 10.85
C VAL A 218 -6.64 13.91 11.05
N MET A 219 -7.43 13.09 10.34
CA MET A 219 -8.90 13.21 10.29
C MET A 219 -9.62 12.42 11.39
N ASN A 220 -9.00 11.40 11.96
CA ASN A 220 -9.64 10.49 12.91
C ASN A 220 -8.94 10.50 14.27
N ALA A 221 -9.70 10.14 15.30
CA ALA A 221 -9.14 9.80 16.60
C ALA A 221 -8.18 8.61 16.44
N ARG A 222 -7.11 8.59 17.24
CA ARG A 222 -6.01 7.61 17.16
C ARG A 222 -6.43 6.15 17.24
N GLU A 223 -7.44 5.88 18.10
CA GLU A 223 -7.97 4.52 18.28
C GLU A 223 -8.54 3.93 17.00
N ASP A 224 -8.88 4.81 16.06
CA ASP A 224 -9.45 4.43 14.77
C ASP A 224 -8.46 3.76 13.81
N LEU A 225 -7.16 3.93 13.99
CA LEU A 225 -6.15 3.36 13.10
C LEU A 225 -5.67 1.95 13.53
N LYS A 226 -5.93 1.53 14.76
CA LYS A 226 -5.50 0.22 15.28
C LYS A 226 -5.94 -0.96 14.39
N PRO A 227 -7.21 -1.05 13.94
CA PRO A 227 -7.62 -2.14 13.06
C PRO A 227 -6.91 -2.15 11.71
N MET A 228 -6.48 -0.99 11.19
CA MET A 228 -5.65 -0.94 9.97
C MET A 228 -4.27 -1.54 10.23
N ARG A 229 -3.65 -1.25 11.37
CA ARG A 229 -2.38 -1.84 11.78
C ARG A 229 -2.44 -3.36 11.84
N ASP A 230 -3.52 -3.89 12.40
CA ASP A 230 -3.69 -5.33 12.61
C ASP A 230 -3.59 -6.15 11.32
N THR A 231 -3.92 -5.55 10.19
CA THR A 231 -4.03 -6.22 8.89
C THR A 231 -2.98 -5.79 7.86
N VAL A 232 -2.17 -4.75 8.12
CA VAL A 232 -1.18 -4.25 7.15
C VAL A 232 -0.12 -5.29 6.78
N LEU A 233 0.32 -6.10 7.74
CA LEU A 233 1.30 -7.16 7.48
C LEU A 233 0.70 -8.33 6.69
N MET A 234 -0.60 -8.61 6.85
CA MET A 234 -1.33 -9.57 6.00
C MET A 234 -1.43 -9.02 4.57
N GLY A 235 -1.67 -7.72 4.41
CA GLY A 235 -1.66 -7.06 3.11
C GLY A 235 -0.29 -7.15 2.43
N ALA A 236 0.79 -6.90 3.15
CA ALA A 236 2.15 -7.04 2.62
C ALA A 236 2.47 -8.48 2.17
N LEU A 237 1.96 -9.48 2.88
CA LEU A 237 2.05 -10.90 2.50
C LEU A 237 1.30 -11.15 1.18
N ALA A 238 0.05 -10.69 1.08
CA ALA A 238 -0.77 -10.85 -0.13
C ALA A 238 -0.10 -10.18 -1.35
N VAL A 239 0.46 -8.98 -1.16
CA VAL A 239 1.20 -8.25 -2.19
C VAL A 239 2.40 -9.04 -2.71
N ASN A 240 3.17 -9.67 -1.85
CA ASN A 240 4.32 -10.46 -2.30
C ASN A 240 3.90 -11.70 -3.08
N VAL A 241 2.84 -12.39 -2.65
CA VAL A 241 2.26 -13.51 -3.42
C VAL A 241 1.76 -13.03 -4.78
N PHE A 242 1.06 -11.89 -4.79
CA PHE A 242 0.56 -11.27 -6.02
C PHE A 242 1.72 -10.92 -6.98
N ASN A 243 2.74 -10.22 -6.50
CA ASN A 243 3.87 -9.78 -7.33
C ASN A 243 4.65 -10.99 -7.89
N TRP A 244 4.83 -12.03 -7.08
CA TRP A 244 5.47 -13.26 -7.53
C TRP A 244 4.68 -13.93 -8.66
N LEU A 245 3.38 -14.13 -8.45
CA LEU A 245 2.50 -14.74 -9.44
C LEU A 245 2.44 -13.88 -10.72
N PHE A 246 2.28 -12.57 -10.55
CA PHE A 246 2.23 -11.62 -11.67
C PHE A 246 3.52 -11.66 -12.50
N ALA A 247 4.70 -11.56 -11.87
CA ALA A 247 5.96 -11.56 -12.59
C ALA A 247 6.17 -12.86 -13.41
N HIS A 248 5.87 -14.02 -12.80
CA HIS A 248 5.99 -15.30 -13.49
C HIS A 248 5.01 -15.44 -14.64
N LEU A 249 3.77 -15.02 -14.49
CA LEU A 249 2.79 -15.04 -15.58
C LEU A 249 3.15 -14.03 -16.67
N PHE A 250 3.61 -12.83 -16.30
CA PHE A 250 3.98 -11.78 -17.23
C PHE A 250 5.10 -12.21 -18.19
N VAL A 251 6.18 -12.80 -17.67
CA VAL A 251 7.31 -13.27 -18.49
C VAL A 251 6.91 -14.34 -19.52
N HIS A 252 5.85 -15.10 -19.25
CA HIS A 252 5.36 -16.16 -20.12
C HIS A 252 4.26 -15.71 -21.11
N LEU A 253 3.93 -14.41 -21.16
CA LEU A 253 2.95 -13.92 -22.13
C LEU A 253 3.48 -14.10 -23.57
N PRO A 254 2.65 -14.62 -24.50
CA PRO A 254 3.06 -14.94 -25.88
C PRO A 254 3.02 -13.69 -26.79
N PHE A 255 3.52 -12.57 -26.31
CA PHE A 255 3.53 -11.29 -27.03
C PHE A 255 4.92 -10.64 -26.92
N ASP A 256 5.25 -9.74 -27.84
CA ASP A 256 6.50 -9.00 -27.85
C ASP A 256 6.26 -7.49 -27.91
N GLY A 257 7.24 -6.73 -27.44
CA GLY A 257 7.27 -5.27 -27.52
C GLY A 257 6.06 -4.59 -26.89
N ALA A 258 5.42 -3.67 -27.61
CA ALA A 258 4.27 -2.92 -27.09
C ALA A 258 3.06 -3.80 -26.80
N ALA A 259 2.84 -4.88 -27.55
CA ALA A 259 1.75 -5.83 -27.31
C ALA A 259 1.93 -6.58 -26.00
N HIS A 260 3.16 -6.94 -25.65
CA HIS A 260 3.51 -7.56 -24.36
C HIS A 260 3.15 -6.64 -23.18
N ALA A 261 3.56 -5.36 -23.26
CA ALA A 261 3.25 -4.38 -22.22
C ALA A 261 1.73 -4.15 -22.05
N VAL A 262 0.99 -4.05 -23.16
CA VAL A 262 -0.48 -3.91 -23.13
C VAL A 262 -1.13 -5.14 -22.52
N ALA A 263 -0.72 -6.35 -22.92
CA ALA A 263 -1.22 -7.60 -22.36
C ALA A 263 -0.91 -7.70 -20.86
N GLY A 264 0.27 -7.25 -20.42
CA GLY A 264 0.66 -7.14 -19.03
C GLY A 264 -0.26 -6.20 -18.23
N ILE A 265 -0.63 -5.05 -18.78
CA ILE A 265 -1.58 -4.13 -18.14
C ILE A 265 -2.97 -4.76 -18.01
N VAL A 266 -3.46 -5.41 -19.06
CA VAL A 266 -4.76 -6.09 -19.03
C VAL A 266 -4.75 -7.22 -17.97
N MET A 267 -3.68 -8.01 -17.95
CA MET A 267 -3.49 -9.06 -16.94
C MET A 267 -3.43 -8.45 -15.53
N LEU A 268 -2.70 -7.35 -15.33
CA LEU A 268 -2.63 -6.64 -14.05
C LEU A 268 -4.01 -6.23 -13.57
N VAL A 269 -4.80 -5.57 -14.41
CA VAL A 269 -6.16 -5.13 -14.06
C VAL A 269 -7.05 -6.32 -13.70
N GLY A 270 -6.97 -7.42 -14.47
CA GLY A 270 -7.72 -8.65 -14.18
C GLY A 270 -7.32 -9.28 -12.85
N MET A 271 -6.02 -9.44 -12.59
CA MET A 271 -5.52 -9.99 -11.34
C MET A 271 -5.85 -9.09 -10.14
N MET A 272 -5.75 -7.77 -10.30
CA MET A 272 -6.15 -6.83 -9.25
C MET A 272 -7.63 -6.89 -8.92
N ALA A 273 -8.50 -7.07 -9.92
CA ALA A 273 -9.93 -7.25 -9.70
C ALA A 273 -10.21 -8.54 -8.92
N ILE A 274 -9.54 -9.63 -9.25
CA ILE A 274 -9.63 -10.90 -8.52
C ILE A 274 -9.13 -10.74 -7.08
N ASP A 275 -7.96 -10.13 -6.91
CA ASP A 275 -7.36 -9.89 -5.59
C ASP A 275 -8.27 -9.02 -4.72
N ALA A 276 -8.80 -7.93 -5.26
CA ALA A 276 -9.77 -7.09 -4.57
C ALA A 276 -11.00 -7.89 -4.12
N VAL A 277 -11.61 -8.69 -5.00
CA VAL A 277 -12.77 -9.54 -4.66
C VAL A 277 -12.40 -10.52 -3.54
N LEU A 278 -11.25 -11.18 -3.64
CA LEU A 278 -10.77 -12.12 -2.62
C LEU A 278 -10.55 -11.43 -1.28
N LEU A 279 -9.92 -10.26 -1.27
CA LEU A 279 -9.65 -9.48 -0.05
C LEU A 279 -10.96 -8.99 0.59
N PHE A 280 -11.90 -8.48 -0.19
CA PHE A 280 -13.23 -8.06 0.29
C PHE A 280 -14.02 -9.23 0.89
N TRP A 281 -13.85 -10.43 0.33
CA TRP A 281 -14.53 -11.63 0.81
C TRP A 281 -13.83 -12.29 2.02
N LEU A 282 -12.50 -12.33 2.02
CA LEU A 282 -11.69 -13.06 2.99
C LEU A 282 -11.44 -12.26 4.27
N THR A 283 -11.12 -10.97 4.15
CA THR A 283 -10.76 -10.12 5.30
C THR A 283 -11.84 -10.08 6.39
N PRO A 284 -13.15 -9.88 6.07
CA PRO A 284 -14.19 -9.91 7.10
C PRO A 284 -14.32 -11.29 7.77
N ARG A 285 -14.13 -12.38 7.02
CA ARG A 285 -14.22 -13.75 7.54
C ARG A 285 -13.09 -14.09 8.50
N ILE A 286 -11.86 -13.77 8.10
CA ILE A 286 -10.67 -13.93 8.97
C ILE A 286 -10.85 -13.08 10.22
N SER A 287 -11.26 -11.82 10.07
CA SER A 287 -11.49 -10.93 11.20
C SER A 287 -12.53 -11.49 12.16
N ALA A 288 -13.66 -11.94 11.65
CA ALA A 288 -14.72 -12.54 12.48
C ALA A 288 -14.27 -13.85 13.16
N TYR A 289 -13.45 -14.65 12.50
CA TYR A 289 -12.88 -15.86 13.10
C TYR A 289 -11.91 -15.51 14.23
N LEU A 290 -10.97 -14.61 14.00
CA LEU A 290 -9.99 -14.18 14.99
C LEU A 290 -10.65 -13.49 16.20
N ASP A 291 -11.69 -12.71 15.95
CA ASP A 291 -12.48 -12.08 17.02
C ASP A 291 -13.15 -13.14 17.92
N ARG A 292 -13.65 -14.26 17.36
CA ARG A 292 -14.25 -15.37 18.14
C ARG A 292 -13.25 -16.18 18.93
N VAL A 293 -12.06 -16.38 18.39
CA VAL A 293 -11.01 -17.18 19.06
C VAL A 293 -10.41 -16.44 20.26
N ARG A 294 -10.53 -15.10 20.28
CA ARG A 294 -9.97 -14.25 21.33
C ARG A 294 -10.97 -13.80 22.41
N THR A 295 -12.26 -14.00 22.20
CA THR A 295 -13.30 -13.85 23.24
C THR A 295 -13.47 -15.14 24.04
#